data_c3ac9f37a6dbb8964477f51e6febbb3e
#
_entry.id   c3ac9f37a6dbb8964477f51e6febbb3e
#
_cell.length_a   1.000
_cell.length_b   1.000
_cell.length_c   1.000
_cell.angle_alpha   90.00
_cell.angle_beta   90.00
_cell.angle_gamma   90.00
#
_symmetry.space_group_name_H-M   'P 1'
#
loop_
_entity.id
_entity.type
_entity.pdbx_description
1 polymer ?
#
loop_
_entity_poly.entity_id
_entity_poly.type
_entity_poly.pdbx_seq_one_letter_code
_entity_poly.pdbx_strand_id
1 'polypeptide(L)'
;MSGLVSIVMPSYNTAEYITESIKSVLAQTYTNWELIIVDDCSTDNTDIIVNAFLSDTRIRYIKNDKNSGAAVSRNRALREAKGKWIAFLDSDDLWHPQKLEKQIAFMETHGYKFTYTDYRIQLNGTWLPYVYTGPD
;
A
#
# COMPACT_ATOMS: atom_id res chain seq x y z
N MET A 1 -4.10 19.14 -10.22
CA MET A 1 -3.05 18.23 -10.07
C MET A 1 -3.57 16.80 -10.06
N SER A 2 -2.88 15.93 -10.27
CA SER A 2 -2.61 14.56 -10.56
C SER A 2 -3.64 13.51 -10.26
N GLY A 3 -4.73 13.80 -9.61
CA GLY A 3 -5.80 12.83 -9.38
C GLY A 3 -5.60 11.90 -8.18
N LEU A 4 -6.65 11.15 -7.90
CA LEU A 4 -6.70 10.22 -6.79
C LEU A 4 -5.80 9.00 -7.05
N VAL A 5 -5.07 8.58 -6.03
CA VAL A 5 -4.32 7.32 -6.02
C VAL A 5 -5.08 6.29 -5.20
N SER A 6 -5.40 5.16 -5.80
CA SER A 6 -5.93 4.01 -5.07
C SER A 6 -4.78 3.11 -4.65
N ILE A 7 -4.56 2.98 -3.34
CA ILE A 7 -3.54 2.13 -2.77
C ILE A 7 -4.17 0.80 -2.42
N VAL A 8 -3.66 -0.26 -3.02
CA VAL A 8 -4.15 -1.64 -2.86
C VAL A 8 -3.26 -2.37 -1.88
N MET A 9 -3.83 -2.78 -0.74
CA MET A 9 -3.11 -3.48 0.32
C MET A 9 -3.78 -4.81 0.65
N PRO A 10 -3.27 -5.92 0.12
CA PRO A 10 -3.70 -7.24 0.58
C PRO A 10 -3.13 -7.51 1.97
N SER A 11 -3.88 -8.16 2.83
CA SER A 11 -3.47 -8.46 4.20
C SER A 11 -3.84 -9.89 4.58
N TYR A 12 -2.91 -10.60 5.20
CA TYR A 12 -3.17 -11.89 5.82
C TYR A 12 -2.19 -12.11 6.98
N ASN A 13 -2.73 -12.12 8.21
CA ASN A 13 -1.95 -12.36 9.44
C ASN A 13 -0.70 -11.45 9.54
N THR A 14 -0.87 -10.15 9.31
CA THR A 14 0.20 -9.15 9.39
C THR A 14 0.04 -8.19 10.56
N ALA A 15 -0.60 -8.61 11.65
CA ALA A 15 -0.82 -7.78 12.83
C ALA A 15 0.47 -7.13 13.37
N GLU A 16 1.60 -7.84 13.26
CA GLU A 16 2.90 -7.32 13.69
C GLU A 16 3.40 -6.15 12.85
N TYR A 17 3.01 -6.07 11.57
CA TYR A 17 3.60 -5.11 10.61
C TYR A 17 2.62 -4.08 10.08
N ILE A 18 1.33 -4.37 10.06
CA ILE A 18 0.35 -3.56 9.33
C ILE A 18 0.23 -2.13 9.87
N THR A 19 0.43 -1.92 11.16
CA THR A 19 0.41 -0.58 11.77
C THR A 19 1.42 0.34 11.09
N GLU A 20 2.66 -0.11 10.94
CA GLU A 20 3.72 0.70 10.34
C GLU A 20 3.49 0.90 8.83
N SER A 21 2.95 -0.12 8.14
CA SER A 21 2.56 0.01 6.73
C SER A 21 1.49 1.08 6.54
N ILE A 22 0.43 1.08 7.35
CA ILE A 22 -0.63 2.11 7.29
C ILE A 22 -0.05 3.48 7.64
N LYS A 23 0.78 3.58 8.66
CA LYS A 23 1.42 4.86 9.03
C LYS A 23 2.29 5.40 7.90
N SER A 24 2.95 4.55 7.12
CA SER A 24 3.75 4.99 5.97
C SER A 24 2.89 5.58 4.86
N VAL A 25 1.64 5.15 4.73
CA VAL A 25 0.66 5.77 3.83
C VAL A 25 0.19 7.12 4.38
N LEU A 26 -0.17 7.17 5.66
CA LEU A 26 -0.61 8.41 6.31
C LEU A 26 0.46 9.51 6.26
N ALA A 27 1.74 9.13 6.25
CA ALA A 27 2.87 10.05 6.20
C ALA A 27 3.22 10.52 4.79
N GLN A 28 2.50 10.09 3.75
CA GLN A 28 2.79 10.51 2.38
C GLN A 28 2.58 12.01 2.19
N THR A 29 3.55 12.65 1.54
CA THR A 29 3.45 14.07 1.19
C THR A 29 2.38 14.35 0.14
N TYR A 30 2.11 13.37 -0.73
CA TYR A 30 0.96 13.39 -1.63
C TYR A 30 -0.27 12.88 -0.86
N THR A 31 -1.27 13.73 -0.66
CA THR A 31 -2.38 13.45 0.25
C THR A 31 -3.67 12.97 -0.42
N ASN A 32 -3.77 13.04 -1.75
CA ASN A 32 -4.96 12.64 -2.49
C ASN A 32 -4.93 11.15 -2.82
N TRP A 33 -5.19 10.33 -1.81
CA TRP A 33 -5.20 8.87 -1.94
C TRP A 33 -6.39 8.27 -1.18
N GLU A 34 -6.76 7.07 -1.58
CA GLU A 34 -7.56 6.14 -0.81
C GLU A 34 -6.74 4.87 -0.55
N LEU A 35 -6.90 4.26 0.61
CA LEU A 35 -6.27 2.99 0.97
C LEU A 35 -7.33 1.91 1.08
N ILE A 36 -7.22 0.87 0.27
CA ILE A 36 -8.15 -0.25 0.25
C ILE A 36 -7.41 -1.47 0.77
N ILE A 37 -7.72 -1.85 2.01
CA ILE A 37 -7.15 -3.02 2.67
C ILE A 37 -8.13 -4.17 2.48
N VAL A 38 -7.69 -5.25 1.85
CA VAL A 38 -8.48 -6.47 1.72
C VAL A 38 -7.83 -7.57 2.55
N ASP A 39 -8.52 -7.97 3.58
CA ASP A 39 -8.08 -8.99 4.53
C ASP A 39 -8.56 -10.37 4.09
N ASP A 40 -7.63 -11.29 4.00
CA ASP A 40 -7.86 -12.65 3.52
C ASP A 40 -8.16 -13.64 4.66
N CYS A 41 -9.09 -13.28 5.53
CA CYS A 41 -9.50 -14.08 6.69
C CYS A 41 -8.38 -14.24 7.72
N SER A 42 -7.74 -13.16 8.12
CA SER A 42 -6.74 -13.17 9.19
C SER A 42 -7.29 -13.78 10.47
N THR A 43 -6.46 -14.58 11.13
CA THR A 43 -6.78 -15.24 12.40
C THR A 43 -6.11 -14.57 13.59
N ASP A 44 -5.27 -13.58 13.36
CA ASP A 44 -4.60 -12.77 14.37
C ASP A 44 -5.40 -11.49 14.68
N ASN A 45 -4.77 -10.49 15.32
CA ASN A 45 -5.39 -9.23 15.71
C ASN A 45 -5.43 -8.17 14.60
N THR A 46 -5.22 -8.53 13.34
CA THR A 46 -5.18 -7.58 12.23
C THR A 46 -6.44 -6.71 12.17
N ASP A 47 -7.63 -7.29 12.33
CA ASP A 47 -8.89 -6.56 12.27
C ASP A 47 -9.01 -5.51 13.37
N ILE A 48 -8.61 -5.83 14.59
CA ILE A 48 -8.63 -4.89 15.72
C ILE A 48 -7.69 -3.72 15.45
N ILE A 49 -6.50 -4.01 14.93
CA ILE A 49 -5.49 -2.99 14.62
C ILE A 49 -5.98 -2.06 13.52
N VAL A 50 -6.49 -2.61 12.42
CA VAL A 50 -6.98 -1.81 11.29
C VAL A 50 -8.17 -0.94 11.70
N ASN A 51 -9.07 -1.44 12.52
CA ASN A 51 -10.23 -0.68 12.99
C ASN A 51 -9.84 0.64 13.68
N ALA A 52 -8.67 0.68 14.33
CA ALA A 52 -8.18 1.91 14.96
C ALA A 52 -7.85 3.03 13.95
N PHE A 53 -7.68 2.71 12.67
CA PHE A 53 -7.38 3.67 11.60
C PHE A 53 -8.60 4.09 10.78
N LEU A 54 -9.76 3.44 10.96
CA LEU A 54 -10.93 3.67 10.10
C LEU A 54 -11.65 4.99 10.38
N SER A 55 -11.24 5.77 11.37
CA SER A 55 -11.67 7.15 11.52
C SER A 55 -11.19 8.05 10.38
N ASP A 56 -10.08 7.71 9.72
CA ASP A 56 -9.70 8.35 8.46
C ASP A 56 -10.55 7.76 7.34
N THR A 57 -11.44 8.58 6.76
CA THR A 57 -12.39 8.14 5.75
C THR A 57 -11.76 7.71 4.43
N ARG A 58 -10.47 7.99 4.23
CA ARG A 58 -9.73 7.53 3.07
C ARG A 58 -9.31 6.05 3.17
N ILE A 59 -9.47 5.44 4.34
CA ILE A 59 -9.09 4.04 4.61
C ILE A 59 -10.34 3.18 4.65
N ARG A 60 -10.35 2.12 3.85
CA ARG A 60 -11.43 1.13 3.80
C ARG A 60 -10.85 -0.25 4.09
N TYR A 61 -11.62 -1.04 4.84
CA TYR A 61 -11.25 -2.39 5.23
C TYR A 61 -12.32 -3.37 4.79
N ILE A 62 -11.94 -4.34 3.97
CA ILE A 62 -12.83 -5.35 3.39
C ILE A 62 -12.28 -6.71 3.76
N LYS A 63 -13.15 -7.60 4.24
CA LYS A 63 -12.77 -8.98 4.58
C LYS A 63 -13.27 -9.95 3.50
N ASN A 64 -12.42 -10.88 3.08
CA ASN A 64 -12.86 -12.02 2.29
C ASN A 64 -13.64 -13.00 3.18
N ASP A 65 -14.59 -13.71 2.58
CA ASP A 65 -15.41 -14.70 3.31
C ASP A 65 -14.61 -15.94 3.67
N LYS A 66 -13.55 -16.21 2.91
CA LYS A 66 -12.64 -17.34 3.13
C LYS A 66 -11.23 -16.96 2.67
N ASN A 67 -10.24 -17.68 3.15
CA ASN A 67 -8.87 -17.52 2.71
C ASN A 67 -8.77 -17.89 1.21
N SER A 68 -8.48 -16.91 0.37
CA SER A 68 -8.53 -17.03 -1.08
C SER A 68 -7.22 -16.65 -1.77
N GLY A 69 -6.22 -16.17 -1.03
CA GLY A 69 -4.91 -15.81 -1.53
C GLY A 69 -4.76 -14.31 -1.86
N ALA A 70 -3.51 -13.89 -1.98
CA ALA A 70 -3.15 -12.50 -2.21
C ALA A 70 -3.65 -11.96 -3.56
N ALA A 71 -3.62 -12.79 -4.61
CA ALA A 71 -4.09 -12.39 -5.94
C ALA A 71 -5.59 -12.07 -5.94
N VAL A 72 -6.40 -12.89 -5.28
CA VAL A 72 -7.85 -12.65 -5.14
C VAL A 72 -8.10 -11.37 -4.34
N SER A 73 -7.35 -11.17 -3.26
CA SER A 73 -7.46 -9.97 -2.42
C SER A 73 -7.10 -8.70 -3.19
N ARG A 74 -6.01 -8.71 -3.97
CA ARG A 74 -5.63 -7.58 -4.83
C ARG A 74 -6.70 -7.30 -5.88
N ASN A 75 -7.24 -8.33 -6.53
CA ASN A 75 -8.30 -8.15 -7.52
C ASN A 75 -9.56 -7.56 -6.91
N ARG A 76 -9.91 -7.96 -5.69
CA ARG A 76 -11.04 -7.39 -4.98
C ARG A 76 -10.82 -5.90 -4.70
N ALA A 77 -9.64 -5.52 -4.22
CA ALA A 77 -9.29 -4.12 -4.00
C ALA A 77 -9.32 -3.31 -5.31
N LEU A 78 -8.82 -3.89 -6.41
CA LEU A 78 -8.84 -3.23 -7.71
C LEU A 78 -10.27 -2.94 -8.20
N ARG A 79 -11.22 -3.82 -7.95
CA ARG A 79 -12.63 -3.58 -8.30
C ARG A 79 -13.24 -2.43 -7.51
N GLU A 80 -12.75 -2.19 -6.30
CA GLU A 80 -13.21 -1.10 -5.43
C GLU A 80 -12.48 0.23 -5.69
N ALA A 81 -11.40 0.20 -6.44
CA ALA A 81 -10.54 1.36 -6.68
C ALA A 81 -11.23 2.40 -7.57
N LYS A 82 -11.16 3.66 -7.17
CA LYS A 82 -11.76 4.81 -7.88
C LYS A 82 -10.70 5.77 -8.43
N GLY A 83 -9.43 5.51 -8.15
CA GLY A 83 -8.35 6.42 -8.48
C GLY A 83 -7.97 6.42 -9.95
N LYS A 84 -7.39 7.54 -10.36
CA LYS A 84 -6.70 7.66 -11.65
C LYS A 84 -5.46 6.78 -11.69
N TRP A 85 -4.80 6.63 -10.55
CA TRP A 85 -3.57 5.86 -10.38
C TRP A 85 -3.82 4.71 -9.43
N ILE A 86 -3.14 3.59 -9.68
CA ILE A 86 -3.14 2.43 -8.78
C ILE A 86 -1.73 2.25 -8.25
N ALA A 87 -1.61 2.08 -6.94
CA ALA A 87 -0.36 1.75 -6.26
C ALA A 87 -0.55 0.50 -5.41
N PHE A 88 0.48 -0.32 -5.31
CA PHE A 88 0.45 -1.56 -4.53
C PHE A 88 1.38 -1.45 -3.33
N LEU A 89 0.86 -1.81 -2.17
CA LEU A 89 1.64 -1.88 -0.93
C LEU A 89 1.21 -3.10 -0.14
N ASP A 90 2.12 -4.06 0.05
CA ASP A 90 1.84 -5.19 0.92
C ASP A 90 1.85 -4.75 2.39
N SER A 91 1.05 -5.41 3.22
CA SER A 91 0.80 -5.00 4.61
C SER A 91 1.99 -5.20 5.55
N ASP A 92 3.11 -5.72 5.07
CA ASP A 92 4.38 -5.86 5.77
C ASP A 92 5.50 -4.99 5.17
N ASP A 93 5.18 -4.13 4.22
CA ASP A 93 6.12 -3.21 3.58
C ASP A 93 5.92 -1.76 4.03
N LEU A 94 6.92 -0.93 3.79
CA LEU A 94 6.94 0.49 4.15
C LEU A 94 7.25 1.35 2.94
N TRP A 95 6.60 2.49 2.85
CA TRP A 95 6.88 3.51 1.84
C TRP A 95 7.68 4.67 2.42
N HIS A 96 8.60 5.21 1.61
CA HIS A 96 9.23 6.49 1.90
C HIS A 96 8.17 7.62 1.81
N PRO A 97 8.23 8.65 2.67
CA PRO A 97 7.20 9.70 2.71
C PRO A 97 6.93 10.41 1.38
N GLN A 98 7.91 10.52 0.51
CA GLN A 98 7.80 11.20 -0.78
C GLN A 98 7.56 10.25 -1.96
N LYS A 99 7.27 8.97 -1.70
CA LYS A 99 7.15 7.97 -2.77
C LYS A 99 6.11 8.35 -3.81
N LEU A 100 4.87 8.59 -3.39
CA LEU A 100 3.78 8.91 -4.32
C LEU A 100 4.04 10.22 -5.05
N GLU A 101 4.46 11.25 -4.34
CA GLU A 101 4.75 12.56 -4.93
C GLU A 101 5.78 12.44 -6.05
N LYS A 102 6.89 11.77 -5.78
CA LYS A 102 7.98 11.62 -6.76
C LYS A 102 7.59 10.74 -7.94
N GLN A 103 6.90 9.63 -7.70
CA GLN A 103 6.48 8.75 -8.79
C GLN A 103 5.45 9.39 -9.70
N ILE A 104 4.46 10.07 -9.14
CA ILE A 104 3.43 10.76 -9.93
C ILE A 104 4.05 11.89 -10.74
N ALA A 105 4.88 12.71 -10.12
CA ALA A 105 5.58 13.78 -10.84
C ALA A 105 6.43 13.25 -11.98
N PHE A 106 7.14 12.16 -11.77
CA PHE A 106 7.94 11.50 -12.79
C PHE A 106 7.09 10.99 -13.95
N MET A 107 5.99 10.30 -13.66
CA MET A 107 5.09 9.80 -14.68
C MET A 107 4.44 10.93 -15.50
N GLU A 108 4.00 11.97 -14.83
CA GLU A 108 3.36 13.11 -15.51
C GLU A 108 4.35 13.90 -16.38
N THR A 109 5.55 14.13 -15.87
CA THR A 109 6.59 14.85 -16.62
C THR A 109 6.98 14.13 -17.92
N HIS A 110 7.02 12.81 -17.90
CA HIS A 110 7.46 12.00 -19.03
C HIS A 110 6.32 11.36 -19.84
N GLY A 111 5.07 11.54 -19.40
CA GLY A 111 3.92 10.90 -20.03
C GLY A 111 3.87 9.40 -19.85
N TYR A 112 4.52 8.85 -18.81
CA TYR A 112 4.53 7.42 -18.52
C TYR A 112 3.25 7.01 -17.78
N LYS A 113 2.80 5.80 -18.08
CA LYS A 113 1.62 5.21 -17.44
C LYS A 113 1.98 4.18 -16.37
N PHE A 114 3.23 3.80 -16.28
CA PHE A 114 3.74 2.80 -15.34
C PHE A 114 5.12 3.19 -14.85
N THR A 115 5.39 2.93 -13.57
CA THR A 115 6.70 3.12 -12.95
C THR A 115 6.88 2.17 -11.78
N TYR A 116 8.13 1.95 -11.39
CA TYR A 116 8.50 1.24 -10.17
C TYR A 116 9.67 1.95 -9.51
N THR A 117 9.94 1.60 -8.27
CA THR A 117 11.05 2.15 -7.49
C THR A 117 11.99 1.04 -7.03
N ASP A 118 13.22 1.42 -6.72
CA ASP A 118 14.11 0.56 -5.96
C ASP A 118 13.58 0.38 -4.54
N TYR A 119 14.14 -0.58 -3.82
CA TYR A 119 13.74 -0.87 -2.46
C TYR A 119 14.97 -1.08 -1.57
N ARG A 120 14.73 -0.97 -0.26
CA ARG A 120 15.69 -1.37 0.77
C ARG A 120 15.07 -2.46 1.62
N ILE A 121 15.92 -3.30 2.17
CA ILE A 121 15.49 -4.39 3.04
C ILE A 121 15.79 -4.01 4.47
N GLN A 122 14.80 -4.13 5.35
CA GLN A 122 14.97 -4.04 6.79
C GLN A 122 14.99 -5.45 7.38
N LEU A 123 16.07 -5.76 8.09
CA LEU A 123 16.22 -7.05 8.75
C LEU A 123 16.48 -6.81 10.23
N ASN A 124 15.60 -7.33 11.09
CA ASN A 124 15.69 -7.16 12.55
C ASN A 124 15.89 -5.69 12.98
N GLY A 125 15.15 -4.78 12.35
CA GLY A 125 15.23 -3.35 12.65
C GLY A 125 16.40 -2.61 11.98
N THR A 126 17.29 -3.30 11.29
CA THR A 126 18.45 -2.72 10.62
C THR A 126 18.21 -2.61 9.11
N TRP A 127 18.41 -1.41 8.56
CA TRP A 127 18.35 -1.19 7.13
C TRP A 127 19.61 -1.73 6.45
N LEU A 128 19.42 -2.64 5.49
CA LEU A 128 20.49 -3.14 4.66
C LEU A 128 20.88 -2.11 3.58
N PRO A 129 22.06 -2.29 2.91
CA PRO A 129 22.44 -1.44 1.80
C PRO A 129 21.35 -1.38 0.71
N TYR A 130 21.31 -0.27 -0.01
CA TYR A 130 20.33 -0.04 -1.06
C TYR A 130 20.44 -1.11 -2.16
N VAL A 131 19.31 -1.64 -2.58
CA VAL A 131 19.23 -2.65 -3.65
C VAL A 131 18.77 -1.95 -4.92
N TYR A 132 19.62 -1.97 -5.94
CA TYR A 132 19.26 -1.47 -7.27
C TYR A 132 18.60 -2.59 -8.08
N THR A 133 17.40 -2.32 -8.56
CA THR A 133 16.59 -3.28 -9.33
C THR A 133 16.26 -2.77 -10.73
N GLY A 134 16.77 -1.62 -11.10
CA GLY A 134 16.55 -1.03 -12.41
C GLY A 134 17.25 -1.76 -13.54
N PRO A 135 16.92 -1.46 -14.78
CA PRO A 135 17.64 -1.99 -15.94
C PRO A 135 19.06 -1.44 -15.96
N ASP A 136 20.00 -2.26 -16.36
CA ASP A 136 21.39 -1.87 -16.57
C ASP A 136 21.53 -0.86 -17.71
#